data_fc83062f4274737e4e38ddbf8701a793
#
_entry.id   fc83062f4274737e4e38ddbf8701a793
#
_cell.length_a   1.000
_cell.length_b   1.000
_cell.length_c   1.000
_cell.angle_alpha   90.00
_cell.angle_beta   90.00
_cell.angle_gamma   90.00
#
_symmetry.space_group_name_H-M   'P 1'
#
loop_
_entity.id
_entity.type
_entity.pdbx_description
1 polymer ?
#
loop_
_entity_poly.entity_id
_entity_poly.type
_entity_poly.pdbx_seq_one_letter_code
_entity_poly.pdbx_strand_id
1 'polypeptide(L)'
;MFKKTLLAAALTLAAVGTASACSTLIIGKAVSETGNIIVAHNEDNGGRLFNMQHYMPPAKHKAGEMLKFEKFAAAIPQVEETLGFYWTQTFVPDGASFADGFFNDAGVAVATNWCGEIFDADRMEVKDGGIGYGIRRLIAERAHSAREGVDIAVRLLNEYGYFHEGRTYTIADAKEAWQIAIHQGNSWAAHKVRDDEVVYIPNAFSMDKVDLNDKEHWLVEPKQVERAVKDGRHKAGDPIFNWRKVVAQQSVRHERWNANRNVIAWKFLTGKELNDPEQFPYSVTVERKLGVSDAMAFLRQHESYIGEDQELYHSQSEGICRTTSHDSIVYNLTADPTLTEAWKTLGRPCQSVYIPLYPLARPAEGTAFTDPVTATKEHFAGTPAMFDFRADFAPHSVFSAGTNAIDYLRGSEIAHRTELIQTIEKAFLAERADITKQAARLKGDARTAFLHDYNVKAYQKVLADMKAENARLMPMQVKILDKVVKADTEEAVTFALLGSKTHSVLSANKSATRAGMSANQLNSRRQFKNFAAAQTMEYKDVNGDGITDVVFTFKAKDLAKGAVPGAVMDLWLYTQINGHRVVGFDAVPVETADVKASGSRDGKHLL
;
A
#
# COMPACT_ATOMS: atom_id res chain seq x y z
N MET A 1 31.78 -1.85 -25.21
CA MET A 1 31.65 -0.61 -24.43
C MET A 1 30.28 0.09 -24.68
N PHE A 2 29.92 0.44 -25.91
CA PHE A 2 28.65 1.16 -26.21
C PHE A 2 27.33 0.50 -25.74
N LYS A 3 27.23 -0.83 -25.73
CA LYS A 3 26.00 -1.54 -25.26
C LYS A 3 25.83 -1.51 -23.73
N LYS A 4 26.92 -1.50 -22.96
CA LYS A 4 26.87 -1.41 -21.50
C LYS A 4 26.52 -0.01 -21.02
N THR A 5 26.97 1.02 -21.73
CA THR A 5 26.67 2.44 -21.42
C THR A 5 25.21 2.79 -21.72
N LEU A 6 24.61 2.19 -22.76
CA LEU A 6 23.18 2.37 -23.08
C LEU A 6 22.27 1.67 -22.06
N LEU A 7 22.67 0.53 -21.50
CA LEU A 7 21.93 -0.16 -20.46
C LEU A 7 21.99 0.62 -19.13
N ALA A 8 23.14 1.15 -18.76
CA ALA A 8 23.32 2.00 -17.57
C ALA A 8 22.57 3.32 -17.70
N ALA A 9 22.57 3.97 -18.87
CA ALA A 9 21.81 5.19 -19.12
C ALA A 9 20.30 4.96 -19.16
N ALA A 10 19.82 3.79 -19.60
CA ALA A 10 18.40 3.43 -19.57
C ALA A 10 17.91 3.15 -18.15
N LEU A 11 18.76 2.59 -17.29
CA LEU A 11 18.45 2.34 -15.88
C LEU A 11 18.51 3.60 -15.01
N THR A 12 19.42 4.55 -15.32
CA THR A 12 19.49 5.84 -14.59
C THR A 12 18.37 6.81 -14.92
N LEU A 13 17.73 6.72 -16.10
CA LEU A 13 16.55 7.50 -16.44
C LEU A 13 15.24 6.94 -15.89
N ALA A 14 15.25 5.68 -15.44
CA ALA A 14 14.10 5.05 -14.76
C ALA A 14 14.02 5.40 -13.26
N ALA A 15 15.06 6.00 -12.68
CA ALA A 15 15.15 6.31 -11.24
C ALA A 15 14.41 7.58 -10.80
N VAL A 16 13.47 8.13 -11.58
CA VAL A 16 12.49 9.13 -11.14
C VAL A 16 11.13 8.44 -10.95
N GLY A 17 11.14 7.18 -10.56
CA GLY A 17 9.96 6.48 -10.05
C GLY A 17 9.57 7.07 -8.69
N THR A 18 8.29 7.32 -8.50
CA THR A 18 7.69 7.66 -7.20
C THR A 18 8.18 6.65 -6.17
N ALA A 19 9.01 7.09 -5.24
CA ALA A 19 9.54 6.22 -4.19
C ALA A 19 8.36 5.56 -3.45
N SER A 20 8.13 4.28 -3.71
CA SER A 20 7.25 3.44 -2.94
C SER A 20 7.84 3.35 -1.53
N ALA A 21 7.12 3.82 -0.55
CA ALA A 21 7.65 4.02 0.80
C ALA A 21 6.88 3.19 1.81
N CYS A 22 7.17 1.89 1.91
CA CYS A 22 6.51 0.94 2.81
C CYS A 22 7.04 1.00 4.24
N SER A 23 6.28 0.47 5.19
CA SER A 23 6.69 0.29 6.58
C SER A 23 6.27 -1.07 7.08
N THR A 24 7.19 -1.86 7.61
CA THR A 24 6.89 -3.18 8.19
C THR A 24 7.34 -3.26 9.64
N LEU A 25 6.47 -3.76 10.51
CA LEU A 25 6.74 -4.06 11.90
C LEU A 25 6.56 -5.56 12.14
N ILE A 26 7.52 -6.19 12.82
CA ILE A 26 7.42 -7.57 13.31
C ILE A 26 7.52 -7.55 14.82
N ILE A 27 6.61 -8.22 15.49
CA ILE A 27 6.59 -8.39 16.95
C ILE A 27 6.79 -9.88 17.24
N GLY A 28 7.89 -10.23 17.91
CA GLY A 28 8.20 -11.59 18.29
C GLY A 28 7.24 -12.15 19.36
N LYS A 29 7.17 -13.48 19.48
CA LYS A 29 6.18 -14.16 20.34
C LYS A 29 6.29 -13.79 21.81
N ALA A 30 7.52 -13.66 22.33
CA ALA A 30 7.74 -13.37 23.74
C ALA A 30 7.35 -11.94 24.15
N VAL A 31 7.35 -11.00 23.19
CA VAL A 31 6.95 -9.61 23.38
C VAL A 31 5.56 -9.30 22.85
N SER A 32 4.88 -10.29 22.33
CA SER A 32 3.48 -10.20 21.87
C SER A 32 2.51 -10.47 23.02
N GLU A 33 1.41 -9.70 23.09
CA GLU A 33 0.30 -9.94 24.04
C GLU A 33 -0.41 -11.28 23.79
N THR A 34 -0.49 -11.68 22.52
CA THR A 34 -1.18 -12.91 22.12
C THR A 34 -0.29 -14.15 22.23
N GLY A 35 1.02 -13.97 22.41
CA GLY A 35 2.01 -15.05 22.32
C GLY A 35 2.24 -15.54 20.86
N ASN A 36 1.64 -14.89 19.89
CA ASN A 36 1.82 -15.15 18.48
C ASN A 36 2.77 -14.13 17.84
N ILE A 37 3.37 -14.45 16.71
CA ILE A 37 4.05 -13.46 15.88
C ILE A 37 3.00 -12.53 15.28
N ILE A 38 3.24 -11.22 15.36
CA ILE A 38 2.43 -10.21 14.70
C ILE A 38 3.27 -9.58 13.58
N VAL A 39 2.73 -9.56 12.37
CA VAL A 39 3.32 -8.86 11.22
C VAL A 39 2.40 -7.75 10.79
N ALA A 40 2.90 -6.53 10.76
CA ALA A 40 2.14 -5.36 10.38
C ALA A 40 2.85 -4.61 9.24
N HIS A 41 2.09 -4.21 8.21
CA HIS A 41 2.64 -3.62 7.01
C HIS A 41 1.77 -2.49 6.46
N ASN A 42 2.39 -1.37 6.10
CA ASN A 42 1.84 -0.34 5.24
C ASN A 42 2.49 -0.43 3.86
N GLU A 43 1.68 -0.49 2.82
CA GLU A 43 2.10 -0.24 1.45
C GLU A 43 1.90 1.23 1.12
N ASP A 44 2.97 1.90 0.75
CA ASP A 44 2.97 3.29 0.33
C ASP A 44 3.26 3.39 -1.17
N ASN A 45 2.34 3.96 -1.90
CA ASN A 45 2.40 3.95 -3.35
C ASN A 45 1.76 5.20 -3.96
N GLY A 46 2.21 5.60 -5.12
CA GLY A 46 1.60 6.69 -5.89
C GLY A 46 0.25 6.35 -6.51
N GLY A 47 -0.34 5.21 -6.16
CA GLY A 47 -1.57 4.70 -6.73
C GLY A 47 -2.84 5.29 -6.14
N ARG A 48 -3.95 4.72 -6.55
CA ARG A 48 -5.29 5.05 -6.07
C ARG A 48 -5.54 4.39 -4.72
N LEU A 49 -6.36 5.03 -3.89
CA LEU A 49 -6.76 4.49 -2.58
C LEU A 49 -7.78 3.34 -2.70
N PHE A 50 -7.52 2.39 -3.57
CA PHE A 50 -8.35 1.20 -3.71
C PHE A 50 -7.53 -0.03 -3.42
N ASN A 51 -7.96 -0.80 -2.43
CA ASN A 51 -7.33 -2.05 -2.04
C ASN A 51 -8.27 -3.20 -2.38
N MET A 52 -7.92 -3.91 -3.43
CA MET A 52 -8.63 -5.12 -3.79
C MET A 52 -8.09 -6.28 -2.98
N GLN A 53 -8.99 -7.15 -2.57
CA GLN A 53 -8.67 -8.34 -1.80
C GLN A 53 -9.06 -9.58 -2.59
N HIS A 54 -8.12 -10.47 -2.77
CA HIS A 54 -8.31 -11.68 -3.57
C HIS A 54 -7.89 -12.92 -2.76
N TYR A 55 -8.58 -14.03 -2.98
CA TYR A 55 -8.11 -15.34 -2.58
C TYR A 55 -7.96 -16.21 -3.82
N MET A 56 -6.72 -16.54 -4.16
CA MET A 56 -6.38 -17.45 -5.24
C MET A 56 -6.47 -18.89 -4.72
N PRO A 57 -7.32 -19.75 -5.28
CA PRO A 57 -7.42 -21.14 -4.83
C PRO A 57 -6.16 -21.94 -5.19
N PRO A 58 -5.86 -23.05 -4.46
CA PRO A 58 -4.81 -23.96 -4.85
C PRO A 58 -5.08 -24.55 -6.25
N ALA A 59 -4.02 -24.83 -6.99
CA ALA A 59 -4.15 -25.29 -8.37
C ALA A 59 -3.15 -26.39 -8.69
N LYS A 60 -3.54 -27.26 -9.64
CA LYS A 60 -2.68 -28.25 -10.28
C LYS A 60 -2.18 -27.72 -11.61
N HIS A 61 -0.91 -27.92 -11.89
CA HIS A 61 -0.22 -27.40 -13.07
C HIS A 61 0.28 -28.55 -13.95
N LYS A 62 0.45 -28.25 -15.23
CA LYS A 62 0.99 -29.22 -16.19
C LYS A 62 2.51 -29.36 -15.98
N ALA A 63 3.01 -30.58 -16.15
CA ALA A 63 4.45 -30.79 -16.15
C ALA A 63 5.14 -29.92 -17.22
N GLY A 64 6.20 -29.23 -16.82
CA GLY A 64 6.93 -28.32 -17.73
C GLY A 64 6.28 -26.95 -17.94
N GLU A 65 5.21 -26.61 -17.22
CA GLU A 65 4.66 -25.25 -17.21
C GLU A 65 5.71 -24.25 -16.73
N MET A 66 5.82 -23.12 -17.41
CA MET A 66 6.78 -22.08 -17.10
C MET A 66 6.04 -20.78 -16.75
N LEU A 67 6.51 -20.10 -15.71
CA LEU A 67 6.04 -18.78 -15.29
C LEU A 67 7.01 -17.70 -15.76
N LYS A 68 6.48 -16.62 -16.29
CA LYS A 68 7.26 -15.44 -16.66
C LYS A 68 6.51 -14.20 -16.17
N PHE A 69 7.10 -13.49 -15.21
CA PHE A 69 6.45 -12.33 -14.57
C PHE A 69 6.69 -11.03 -15.34
N GLU A 70 7.88 -10.86 -15.92
CA GLU A 70 8.24 -9.69 -16.70
C GLU A 70 8.80 -10.11 -18.07
N LYS A 71 8.61 -9.28 -19.08
CA LYS A 71 8.95 -9.60 -20.49
C LYS A 71 10.40 -10.05 -20.66
N PHE A 72 11.31 -9.47 -19.88
CA PHE A 72 12.77 -9.73 -19.97
C PHE A 72 13.30 -10.65 -18.87
N ALA A 73 12.47 -10.99 -17.88
CA ALA A 73 12.86 -11.86 -16.78
C ALA A 73 13.01 -13.32 -17.20
N ALA A 74 13.69 -14.11 -16.37
CA ALA A 74 13.79 -15.54 -16.53
C ALA A 74 12.41 -16.21 -16.48
N ALA A 75 12.22 -17.26 -17.27
CA ALA A 75 11.10 -18.16 -17.14
C ALA A 75 11.39 -19.17 -16.02
N ILE A 76 10.50 -19.25 -15.03
CA ILE A 76 10.66 -20.08 -13.84
C ILE A 76 9.76 -21.32 -13.96
N PRO A 77 10.30 -22.53 -13.74
CA PRO A 77 9.45 -23.73 -13.74
C PRO A 77 8.35 -23.66 -12.68
N GLN A 78 7.10 -23.96 -13.06
CA GLN A 78 6.02 -24.08 -12.11
C GLN A 78 6.08 -25.45 -11.41
N VAL A 79 5.62 -25.49 -10.14
CA VAL A 79 5.46 -26.72 -9.39
C VAL A 79 4.16 -27.44 -9.81
N GLU A 80 4.06 -28.74 -9.55
CA GLU A 80 2.88 -29.54 -9.93
C GLU A 80 1.60 -29.10 -9.20
N GLU A 81 1.74 -28.69 -7.94
CA GLU A 81 0.65 -28.19 -7.12
C GLU A 81 1.06 -26.90 -6.41
N THR A 82 0.22 -25.87 -6.49
CA THR A 82 0.40 -24.62 -5.76
C THR A 82 -0.57 -24.54 -4.59
N LEU A 83 -0.14 -23.90 -3.51
CA LEU A 83 -1.00 -23.49 -2.40
C LEU A 83 -1.97 -22.40 -2.87
N GLY A 84 -3.14 -22.34 -2.26
CA GLY A 84 -3.99 -21.16 -2.31
C GLY A 84 -3.41 -20.03 -1.45
N PHE A 85 -3.74 -18.81 -1.80
CA PHE A 85 -3.25 -17.64 -1.06
C PHE A 85 -4.20 -16.45 -1.16
N TYR A 86 -4.32 -15.73 -0.06
CA TYR A 86 -4.87 -14.39 -0.01
C TYR A 86 -3.80 -13.39 -0.45
N TRP A 87 -4.20 -12.33 -1.18
CA TRP A 87 -3.33 -11.20 -1.51
C TRP A 87 -4.11 -9.91 -1.68
N THR A 88 -3.44 -8.80 -1.52
CA THR A 88 -3.99 -7.47 -1.70
C THR A 88 -3.43 -6.83 -2.95
N GLN A 89 -4.25 -6.06 -3.65
CA GLN A 89 -3.92 -5.39 -4.90
C GLN A 89 -4.16 -3.89 -4.76
N THR A 90 -3.21 -3.10 -5.22
CA THR A 90 -3.33 -1.66 -5.34
C THR A 90 -3.21 -1.25 -6.81
N PHE A 91 -3.63 -0.04 -7.13
CA PHE A 91 -3.68 0.44 -8.51
C PHE A 91 -2.94 1.76 -8.64
N VAL A 92 -2.20 1.90 -9.72
CA VAL A 92 -1.56 3.16 -10.12
C VAL A 92 -2.45 3.95 -11.08
N PRO A 93 -2.21 5.26 -11.27
CA PRO A 93 -3.09 6.12 -12.05
C PRO A 93 -3.31 5.69 -13.50
N ASP A 94 -2.36 5.01 -14.12
CA ASP A 94 -2.44 4.50 -15.50
C ASP A 94 -3.15 3.15 -15.62
N GLY A 95 -3.70 2.63 -14.52
CA GLY A 95 -4.39 1.36 -14.46
C GLY A 95 -3.52 0.14 -14.21
N ALA A 96 -2.20 0.26 -14.23
CA ALA A 96 -1.31 -0.82 -13.80
C ALA A 96 -1.55 -1.14 -12.33
N SER A 97 -1.37 -2.39 -11.96
CA SER A 97 -1.54 -2.86 -10.59
C SER A 97 -0.33 -3.63 -10.10
N PHE A 98 -0.13 -3.66 -8.80
CA PHE A 98 0.84 -4.53 -8.16
C PHE A 98 0.32 -5.00 -6.82
N ALA A 99 0.81 -6.16 -6.42
CA ALA A 99 0.36 -6.87 -5.25
C ALA A 99 1.35 -6.72 -4.10
N ASP A 100 0.83 -6.60 -2.90
CA ASP A 100 1.57 -6.81 -1.66
C ASP A 100 0.70 -7.53 -0.63
N GLY A 101 1.27 -7.94 0.50
CA GLY A 101 0.53 -8.58 1.58
C GLY A 101 -0.07 -9.94 1.21
N PHE A 102 0.76 -10.97 1.08
CA PHE A 102 0.31 -12.34 0.83
C PHE A 102 0.14 -13.12 2.14
N PHE A 103 -0.82 -14.04 2.15
CA PHE A 103 -0.98 -15.05 3.20
C PHE A 103 -1.49 -16.34 2.58
N ASN A 104 -0.74 -17.45 2.70
CA ASN A 104 -1.07 -18.70 2.01
C ASN A 104 -1.75 -19.74 2.93
N ASP A 105 -2.23 -20.82 2.32
CA ASP A 105 -2.94 -21.91 3.00
C ASP A 105 -2.10 -22.62 4.07
N ALA A 106 -0.76 -22.55 3.97
CA ALA A 106 0.14 -23.09 4.97
C ALA A 106 0.41 -22.11 6.13
N GLY A 107 -0.16 -20.90 6.09
CA GLY A 107 -0.01 -19.89 7.13
C GLY A 107 1.22 -18.99 6.99
N VAL A 108 1.82 -18.94 5.81
CA VAL A 108 2.97 -18.07 5.53
C VAL A 108 2.50 -16.70 5.04
N ALA A 109 2.85 -15.65 5.78
CA ALA A 109 2.67 -14.26 5.40
C ALA A 109 3.92 -13.72 4.67
N VAL A 110 3.73 -12.91 3.63
CA VAL A 110 4.80 -12.27 2.88
C VAL A 110 4.49 -10.79 2.68
N ALA A 111 5.44 -9.91 3.03
CA ALA A 111 5.39 -8.48 2.74
C ALA A 111 6.75 -8.00 2.22
N THR A 112 6.80 -6.83 1.58
CA THR A 112 8.04 -6.31 1.00
C THR A 112 8.24 -4.83 1.26
N ASN A 113 9.51 -4.41 1.40
CA ASN A 113 9.91 -3.01 1.46
C ASN A 113 10.96 -2.75 0.38
N TRP A 114 10.77 -1.72 -0.43
CA TRP A 114 11.84 -1.18 -1.26
C TRP A 114 12.97 -0.65 -0.37
N CYS A 115 14.22 -0.89 -0.76
CA CYS A 115 15.40 -0.42 -0.04
C CYS A 115 16.40 0.19 -1.02
N GLY A 116 16.82 1.42 -0.77
CA GLY A 116 17.86 2.07 -1.56
C GLY A 116 19.19 1.31 -1.45
N GLU A 117 19.83 1.11 -2.57
CA GLU A 117 21.07 0.34 -2.71
C GLU A 117 22.15 1.09 -3.49
N ILE A 118 23.38 0.62 -3.39
CA ILE A 118 24.47 1.04 -4.27
C ILE A 118 24.32 0.25 -5.57
N PHE A 119 23.99 0.95 -6.66
CA PHE A 119 23.95 0.33 -7.97
C PHE A 119 25.36 0.01 -8.48
N ASP A 120 25.62 -1.24 -8.80
CA ASP A 120 26.89 -1.70 -9.34
C ASP A 120 26.61 -2.66 -10.51
N ALA A 121 26.62 -2.12 -11.72
CA ALA A 121 26.32 -2.86 -12.94
C ALA A 121 27.32 -4.03 -13.18
N ASP A 122 28.55 -3.94 -12.66
CA ASP A 122 29.57 -4.99 -12.82
C ASP A 122 29.35 -6.16 -11.85
N ARG A 123 28.49 -5.98 -10.85
CA ARG A 123 28.11 -7.01 -9.86
C ARG A 123 26.79 -7.69 -10.15
N MET A 124 26.05 -7.23 -11.14
CA MET A 124 24.76 -7.79 -11.50
C MET A 124 24.93 -9.07 -12.32
N GLU A 125 25.14 -10.19 -11.63
CA GLU A 125 25.16 -11.51 -12.24
C GLU A 125 23.72 -12.02 -12.33
N VAL A 126 23.12 -11.98 -13.52
CA VAL A 126 21.77 -12.51 -13.78
C VAL A 126 21.80 -13.51 -14.93
N LYS A 127 21.06 -14.61 -14.78
CA LYS A 127 20.86 -15.63 -15.79
C LYS A 127 19.48 -15.45 -16.43
N ASP A 128 19.43 -15.50 -17.75
CA ASP A 128 18.16 -15.43 -18.53
C ASP A 128 17.32 -14.17 -18.25
N GLY A 129 17.96 -13.09 -17.80
CA GLY A 129 17.33 -11.84 -17.41
C GLY A 129 17.05 -11.68 -15.91
N GLY A 130 17.32 -12.72 -15.11
CA GLY A 130 17.15 -12.66 -13.65
C GLY A 130 15.73 -12.83 -13.18
N ILE A 131 15.53 -12.70 -11.86
CA ILE A 131 14.22 -12.71 -11.21
C ILE A 131 13.97 -11.37 -10.53
N GLY A 132 12.71 -10.93 -10.54
CA GLY A 132 12.26 -9.70 -9.91
C GLY A 132 11.18 -9.94 -8.86
N TYR A 133 10.16 -9.13 -8.86
CA TYR A 133 9.07 -9.15 -7.85
C TYR A 133 8.26 -10.46 -7.82
N GLY A 134 8.37 -11.29 -8.83
CA GLY A 134 7.76 -12.62 -8.86
C GLY A 134 8.16 -13.53 -7.69
N ILE A 135 9.28 -13.27 -7.00
CA ILE A 135 9.72 -14.02 -5.81
C ILE A 135 8.60 -14.12 -4.76
N ARG A 136 7.90 -13.02 -4.45
CA ARG A 136 6.84 -13.02 -3.43
C ARG A 136 5.68 -13.95 -3.77
N ARG A 137 5.25 -13.98 -5.03
CA ARG A 137 4.23 -14.91 -5.50
C ARG A 137 4.73 -16.35 -5.43
N LEU A 138 5.97 -16.62 -5.85
CA LEU A 138 6.54 -17.97 -5.79
C LEU A 138 6.64 -18.49 -4.36
N ILE A 139 6.92 -17.62 -3.39
CA ILE A 139 6.88 -17.97 -1.96
C ILE A 139 5.44 -18.27 -1.55
N ALA A 140 4.48 -17.40 -1.89
CA ALA A 140 3.07 -17.60 -1.54
C ALA A 140 2.50 -18.91 -2.13
N GLU A 141 2.85 -19.25 -3.36
CA GLU A 141 2.39 -20.47 -4.03
C GLU A 141 3.02 -21.76 -3.50
N ARG A 142 4.19 -21.71 -2.85
CA ARG A 142 5.04 -22.90 -2.67
C ARG A 142 5.51 -23.15 -1.25
N ALA A 143 5.58 -22.11 -0.41
CA ALA A 143 6.18 -22.23 0.91
C ALA A 143 5.19 -22.81 1.94
N HIS A 144 5.57 -23.91 2.60
CA HIS A 144 4.83 -24.52 3.70
C HIS A 144 5.29 -24.02 5.08
N SER A 145 6.35 -23.20 5.12
CA SER A 145 6.84 -22.53 6.33
C SER A 145 7.59 -21.26 5.97
N ALA A 146 7.79 -20.37 6.95
CA ALA A 146 8.59 -19.17 6.75
C ALA A 146 10.02 -19.51 6.34
N ARG A 147 10.64 -20.52 6.93
CA ARG A 147 11.98 -20.98 6.56
C ARG A 147 12.04 -21.49 5.12
N GLU A 148 11.09 -22.29 4.70
CA GLU A 148 11.03 -22.75 3.30
C GLU A 148 10.86 -21.59 2.33
N GLY A 149 10.11 -20.55 2.71
CA GLY A 149 10.00 -19.32 1.92
C GLY A 149 11.34 -18.63 1.70
N VAL A 150 12.18 -18.56 2.74
CA VAL A 150 13.57 -18.07 2.63
C VAL A 150 14.39 -18.97 1.71
N ASP A 151 14.31 -20.28 1.87
CA ASP A 151 15.07 -21.26 1.05
C ASP A 151 14.65 -21.19 -0.43
N ILE A 152 13.37 -20.96 -0.73
CA ILE A 152 12.86 -20.71 -2.09
C ILE A 152 13.49 -19.42 -2.65
N ALA A 153 13.46 -18.32 -1.91
CA ALA A 153 14.07 -17.06 -2.35
C ALA A 153 15.55 -17.22 -2.62
N VAL A 154 16.30 -17.82 -1.68
CA VAL A 154 17.75 -18.05 -1.82
C VAL A 154 18.07 -18.91 -3.04
N ARG A 155 17.32 -20.00 -3.26
CA ARG A 155 17.50 -20.86 -4.44
C ARG A 155 17.29 -20.08 -5.75
N LEU A 156 16.24 -19.28 -5.83
CA LEU A 156 15.95 -18.47 -7.02
C LEU A 156 17.03 -17.41 -7.27
N LEU A 157 17.53 -16.78 -6.21
CA LEU A 157 18.61 -15.80 -6.29
C LEU A 157 19.92 -16.45 -6.75
N ASN A 158 20.25 -17.63 -6.21
CA ASN A 158 21.45 -18.38 -6.61
C ASN A 158 21.39 -18.85 -8.05
N GLU A 159 20.19 -19.18 -8.55
CA GLU A 159 20.02 -19.69 -9.91
C GLU A 159 19.93 -18.58 -10.96
N TYR A 160 19.14 -17.54 -10.70
CA TYR A 160 18.80 -16.52 -11.70
C TYR A 160 19.42 -15.16 -11.44
N GLY A 161 19.74 -14.83 -10.18
CA GLY A 161 20.12 -13.48 -9.77
C GLY A 161 18.96 -12.51 -9.78
N TYR A 162 19.05 -11.44 -9.00
CA TYR A 162 18.02 -10.41 -8.85
C TYR A 162 18.33 -9.20 -9.73
N PHE A 163 17.37 -8.74 -10.53
CA PHE A 163 17.60 -7.62 -11.46
C PHE A 163 16.94 -6.30 -11.06
N HIS A 164 16.01 -6.34 -10.09
CA HIS A 164 15.32 -5.13 -9.61
C HIS A 164 16.12 -4.36 -8.55
N GLU A 165 15.58 -3.23 -8.16
CA GLU A 165 16.06 -2.44 -7.01
C GLU A 165 16.01 -3.25 -5.72
N GLY A 166 16.90 -2.91 -4.78
CA GLY A 166 17.01 -3.60 -3.50
C GLY A 166 15.71 -3.66 -2.72
N ARG A 167 15.47 -4.80 -2.07
CA ARG A 167 14.27 -5.06 -1.27
C ARG A 167 14.59 -5.84 -0.01
N THR A 168 13.77 -5.63 1.01
CA THR A 168 13.67 -6.53 2.16
C THR A 168 12.32 -7.21 2.13
N TYR A 169 12.30 -8.54 2.06
CA TYR A 169 11.11 -9.36 2.18
C TYR A 169 10.96 -9.81 3.63
N THR A 170 9.75 -9.70 4.16
CA THR A 170 9.34 -10.30 5.42
C THR A 170 8.58 -11.57 5.11
N ILE A 171 8.99 -12.71 5.68
CA ILE A 171 8.38 -14.01 5.49
C ILE A 171 8.15 -14.60 6.87
N ALA A 172 6.91 -14.82 7.25
CA ALA A 172 6.58 -15.22 8.61
C ALA A 172 5.46 -16.26 8.65
N ASP A 173 5.53 -17.15 9.63
CA ASP A 173 4.47 -18.07 10.01
C ASP A 173 4.25 -18.04 11.54
N ALA A 174 3.45 -18.92 12.08
CA ALA A 174 3.19 -18.98 13.52
C ALA A 174 4.43 -19.39 14.37
N LYS A 175 5.44 -19.95 13.75
CA LYS A 175 6.63 -20.48 14.46
C LYS A 175 7.77 -19.47 14.45
N GLU A 176 8.01 -18.85 13.31
CA GLU A 176 9.15 -17.97 13.10
C GLU A 176 8.87 -16.86 12.08
N ALA A 177 9.61 -15.77 12.19
CA ALA A 177 9.61 -14.69 11.20
C ALA A 177 11.03 -14.48 10.70
N TRP A 178 11.14 -14.28 9.39
CA TRP A 178 12.40 -14.01 8.71
C TRP A 178 12.32 -12.69 7.94
N GLN A 179 13.43 -12.02 7.88
CA GLN A 179 13.64 -10.95 6.91
C GLN A 179 14.80 -11.32 6.00
N ILE A 180 14.58 -11.23 4.69
CA ILE A 180 15.64 -11.41 3.70
C ILE A 180 15.83 -10.11 2.93
N ALA A 181 16.99 -9.47 3.11
CA ALA A 181 17.41 -8.29 2.38
C ALA A 181 18.12 -8.73 1.10
N ILE A 182 17.64 -8.26 -0.04
CA ILE A 182 18.11 -8.67 -1.36
C ILE A 182 18.65 -7.45 -2.09
N HIS A 183 19.88 -7.55 -2.55
CA HIS A 183 20.55 -6.62 -3.44
C HIS A 183 20.65 -7.23 -4.84
N GLN A 184 21.04 -6.45 -5.83
CA GLN A 184 21.18 -6.90 -7.22
C GLN A 184 22.11 -8.12 -7.38
N GLY A 185 21.82 -8.94 -8.39
CA GLY A 185 22.55 -10.18 -8.64
C GLY A 185 22.24 -11.24 -7.58
N ASN A 186 23.25 -11.97 -7.16
CA ASN A 186 23.15 -12.93 -6.06
C ASN A 186 23.78 -12.34 -4.79
N SER A 187 23.11 -11.37 -4.19
CA SER A 187 23.58 -10.72 -2.98
C SER A 187 22.43 -10.56 -2.00
N TRP A 188 22.50 -11.26 -0.86
CA TRP A 188 21.44 -11.28 0.13
C TRP A 188 21.97 -11.55 1.54
N ALA A 189 21.20 -11.09 2.54
CA ALA A 189 21.34 -11.46 3.94
C ALA A 189 19.96 -11.71 4.54
N ALA A 190 19.84 -12.69 5.43
CA ALA A 190 18.58 -13.01 6.09
C ALA A 190 18.75 -13.10 7.60
N HIS A 191 17.72 -12.64 8.32
CA HIS A 191 17.63 -12.67 9.76
C HIS A 191 16.36 -13.39 10.21
N LYS A 192 16.54 -14.41 11.06
CA LYS A 192 15.45 -14.99 11.86
C LYS A 192 15.20 -14.10 13.07
N VAL A 193 14.06 -13.43 13.10
CA VAL A 193 13.66 -12.56 14.20
C VAL A 193 13.52 -13.38 15.49
N ARG A 194 14.16 -12.95 16.58
CA ARG A 194 14.06 -13.63 17.88
C ARG A 194 12.71 -13.39 18.51
N ASP A 195 12.30 -14.28 19.39
CA ASP A 195 10.98 -14.19 20.04
C ASP A 195 10.83 -12.94 20.92
N ASP A 196 11.93 -12.40 21.45
CA ASP A 196 11.98 -11.19 22.27
C ASP A 196 12.28 -9.90 21.51
N GLU A 197 12.38 -9.97 20.18
CA GLU A 197 12.67 -8.81 19.32
C GLU A 197 11.41 -8.17 18.74
N VAL A 198 11.51 -6.85 18.55
CA VAL A 198 10.66 -6.06 17.69
C VAL A 198 11.53 -5.48 16.58
N VAL A 199 11.14 -5.72 15.32
CA VAL A 199 11.89 -5.28 14.14
C VAL A 199 11.05 -4.28 13.36
N TYR A 200 11.66 -3.16 12.97
CA TYR A 200 11.04 -2.18 12.09
C TYR A 200 11.88 -1.98 10.82
N ILE A 201 11.23 -2.10 9.66
CA ILE A 201 11.84 -1.86 8.36
C ILE A 201 11.15 -0.69 7.66
N PRO A 202 11.88 0.40 7.42
CA PRO A 202 11.49 1.47 6.50
C PRO A 202 11.90 1.11 5.07
N ASN A 203 12.08 2.13 4.22
CA ASN A 203 12.61 1.96 2.86
C ASN A 203 14.14 2.15 2.80
N ALA A 204 14.84 1.44 3.67
CA ALA A 204 16.30 1.39 3.67
C ALA A 204 16.76 0.06 4.24
N PHE A 205 17.87 -0.46 3.71
CA PHE A 205 18.52 -1.59 4.33
C PHE A 205 18.92 -1.23 5.77
N SER A 206 18.49 -2.05 6.73
CA SER A 206 18.65 -1.75 8.16
C SER A 206 19.55 -2.73 8.90
N MET A 207 19.82 -3.94 8.36
CA MET A 207 20.66 -4.97 8.99
C MET A 207 22.10 -4.46 9.16
N ASP A 208 22.49 -4.15 10.39
CA ASP A 208 23.80 -3.57 10.71
C ASP A 208 24.74 -4.48 11.50
N LYS A 209 24.22 -5.58 12.06
CA LYS A 209 24.95 -6.49 12.93
C LYS A 209 24.65 -7.95 12.58
N VAL A 210 24.94 -8.32 11.32
CA VAL A 210 24.84 -9.72 10.89
C VAL A 210 25.96 -10.50 11.57
N ASP A 211 25.63 -11.37 12.52
CA ASP A 211 26.61 -12.22 13.20
C ASP A 211 26.89 -13.46 12.34
N LEU A 212 28.09 -13.50 11.75
CA LEU A 212 28.53 -14.60 10.88
C LEU A 212 28.73 -15.93 11.62
N ASN A 213 28.78 -15.91 12.95
CA ASN A 213 28.90 -17.12 13.78
C ASN A 213 27.54 -17.68 14.21
N ASP A 214 26.51 -16.85 14.30
CA ASP A 214 25.15 -17.27 14.66
C ASP A 214 24.36 -17.75 13.42
N LYS A 215 24.62 -18.99 13.02
CA LYS A 215 23.98 -19.60 11.86
C LYS A 215 22.49 -19.96 12.08
N GLU A 216 22.01 -19.91 13.30
CA GLU A 216 20.61 -20.14 13.60
C GLU A 216 19.76 -18.91 13.21
N HIS A 217 20.26 -17.71 13.50
CA HIS A 217 19.50 -16.48 13.29
C HIS A 217 19.96 -15.69 12.05
N TRP A 218 21.18 -15.91 11.56
CA TRP A 218 21.73 -15.15 10.45
C TRP A 218 22.21 -16.03 9.31
N LEU A 219 21.74 -15.70 8.12
CA LEU A 219 22.23 -16.28 6.87
C LEU A 219 22.73 -15.15 5.98
N VAL A 220 23.79 -15.39 5.24
CA VAL A 220 24.35 -14.41 4.30
C VAL A 220 24.99 -15.14 3.13
N GLU A 221 24.91 -14.57 1.96
CA GLU A 221 25.59 -15.09 0.78
C GLU A 221 27.11 -14.97 0.98
N PRO A 222 27.85 -16.10 1.00
CA PRO A 222 29.27 -16.08 1.38
C PRO A 222 30.14 -15.22 0.46
N LYS A 223 29.90 -15.25 -0.85
CA LYS A 223 30.63 -14.42 -1.81
C LYS A 223 30.47 -12.93 -1.59
N GLN A 224 29.32 -12.50 -0.99
CA GLN A 224 29.11 -11.10 -0.64
C GLN A 224 30.04 -10.66 0.48
N VAL A 225 30.28 -11.51 1.47
CA VAL A 225 31.24 -11.23 2.56
C VAL A 225 32.67 -11.18 1.99
N GLU A 226 33.03 -12.13 1.14
CA GLU A 226 34.34 -12.17 0.46
C GLU A 226 34.58 -10.90 -0.39
N ARG A 227 33.57 -10.48 -1.16
CA ARG A 227 33.62 -9.23 -1.95
C ARG A 227 33.81 -8.01 -1.05
N ALA A 228 33.04 -7.92 0.07
CA ALA A 228 33.16 -6.82 1.01
C ALA A 228 34.58 -6.73 1.64
N VAL A 229 35.19 -7.87 1.94
CA VAL A 229 36.59 -7.93 2.40
C VAL A 229 37.56 -7.45 1.31
N LYS A 230 37.41 -7.93 0.09
CA LYS A 230 38.23 -7.54 -1.06
C LYS A 230 38.14 -6.04 -1.35
N ASP A 231 36.96 -5.45 -1.18
CA ASP A 231 36.69 -4.03 -1.41
C ASP A 231 37.04 -3.14 -0.21
N GLY A 232 37.57 -3.72 0.89
CA GLY A 232 37.87 -2.99 2.13
C GLY A 232 36.67 -2.48 2.90
N ARG A 233 35.47 -2.98 2.61
CA ARG A 233 34.21 -2.60 3.27
C ARG A 233 33.88 -3.50 4.48
N HIS A 234 34.61 -4.60 4.63
CA HIS A 234 34.54 -5.48 5.79
C HIS A 234 35.95 -5.96 6.16
N LYS A 235 36.25 -6.08 7.45
CA LYS A 235 37.53 -6.58 7.92
C LYS A 235 37.55 -8.11 7.90
N ALA A 236 38.58 -8.70 7.28
CA ALA A 236 38.72 -10.15 7.30
C ALA A 236 38.76 -10.72 8.72
N GLY A 237 37.95 -11.75 8.99
CA GLY A 237 37.85 -12.41 10.29
C GLY A 237 36.99 -11.67 11.32
N ASP A 238 36.40 -10.50 11.03
CA ASP A 238 35.40 -9.88 11.88
C ASP A 238 34.09 -10.68 11.78
N PRO A 239 33.55 -11.18 12.91
CA PRO A 239 32.31 -11.93 12.88
C PRO A 239 31.07 -11.07 12.67
N ILE A 240 31.14 -9.74 12.84
CA ILE A 240 30.01 -8.84 12.72
C ILE A 240 30.05 -8.13 11.36
N PHE A 241 29.20 -8.59 10.47
CA PHE A 241 29.08 -8.05 9.11
C PHE A 241 27.98 -6.97 9.04
N ASN A 242 28.38 -5.76 8.68
CA ASN A 242 27.43 -4.66 8.53
C ASN A 242 26.88 -4.63 7.09
N TRP A 243 25.80 -5.37 6.86
CA TRP A 243 25.15 -5.49 5.56
C TRP A 243 24.82 -4.11 4.97
N ARG A 244 24.15 -3.25 5.76
CA ARG A 244 23.71 -1.94 5.27
C ARG A 244 24.87 -1.05 4.81
N LYS A 245 26.04 -1.11 5.45
CA LYS A 245 27.21 -0.32 5.01
C LYS A 245 27.78 -0.81 3.68
N VAL A 246 27.56 -2.07 3.39
CA VAL A 246 28.11 -2.70 2.17
C VAL A 246 27.23 -2.46 0.95
N VAL A 247 25.90 -2.47 1.12
CA VAL A 247 24.96 -2.48 -0.02
C VAL A 247 24.06 -1.25 -0.08
N ALA A 248 23.81 -0.55 1.04
CA ALA A 248 22.85 0.54 1.05
C ALA A 248 23.39 1.82 0.41
N GLN A 249 22.52 2.51 -0.29
CA GLN A 249 22.73 3.92 -0.63
C GLN A 249 22.57 4.76 0.64
N GLN A 250 23.69 5.23 1.18
CA GLN A 250 23.69 5.86 2.51
C GLN A 250 22.81 7.12 2.57
N SER A 251 22.71 7.90 1.49
CA SER A 251 21.85 9.08 1.41
C SER A 251 20.38 8.78 1.69
N VAL A 252 19.87 7.61 1.27
CA VAL A 252 18.45 7.21 1.45
C VAL A 252 18.03 7.17 2.92
N ARG A 253 18.93 6.79 3.82
CA ARG A 253 18.65 6.76 5.26
C ARG A 253 18.52 8.16 5.86
N HIS A 254 19.25 9.11 5.32
CA HIS A 254 19.29 10.52 5.78
C HIS A 254 18.19 11.36 5.13
N GLU A 255 17.54 10.85 4.09
CA GLU A 255 16.41 11.56 3.50
C GLU A 255 15.29 11.74 4.53
N ARG A 256 14.75 12.93 4.62
CA ARG A 256 13.77 13.32 5.64
C ARG A 256 12.63 12.31 5.77
N TRP A 257 12.09 11.88 4.65
CA TRP A 257 10.96 10.93 4.62
C TRP A 257 11.30 9.55 5.21
N ASN A 258 12.57 9.16 5.26
CA ASN A 258 13.04 7.89 5.85
C ASN A 258 13.50 8.08 7.30
N ALA A 259 14.27 9.15 7.56
CA ALA A 259 14.75 9.48 8.90
C ALA A 259 13.59 9.74 9.87
N ASN A 260 12.62 10.57 9.49
CA ASN A 260 11.47 10.88 10.35
C ASN A 260 10.64 9.65 10.70
N ARG A 261 10.45 8.71 9.76
CA ARG A 261 9.74 7.44 10.08
C ARG A 261 10.48 6.62 11.14
N ASN A 262 11.81 6.59 11.09
CA ASN A 262 12.61 5.93 12.12
C ASN A 262 12.49 6.63 13.47
N VAL A 263 12.59 7.96 13.51
CA VAL A 263 12.39 8.74 14.76
C VAL A 263 11.04 8.41 15.39
N ILE A 264 9.97 8.44 14.59
CA ILE A 264 8.61 8.14 15.03
C ILE A 264 8.49 6.68 15.51
N ALA A 265 9.03 5.74 14.72
CA ALA A 265 8.97 4.32 15.04
C ALA A 265 9.65 4.00 16.36
N TRP A 266 10.89 4.44 16.54
CA TRP A 266 11.66 4.14 17.74
C TRP A 266 11.13 4.87 18.97
N LYS A 267 10.62 6.10 18.81
CA LYS A 267 9.91 6.81 19.89
C LYS A 267 8.65 6.06 20.34
N PHE A 268 7.84 5.56 19.38
CA PHE A 268 6.65 4.77 19.69
C PHE A 268 6.98 3.47 20.41
N LEU A 269 8.00 2.74 19.93
CA LEU A 269 8.34 1.40 20.42
C LEU A 269 9.11 1.46 21.75
N THR A 270 9.98 2.44 21.95
CA THR A 270 10.92 2.48 23.08
C THR A 270 10.74 3.67 24.01
N GLY A 271 9.94 4.66 23.62
CA GLY A 271 9.84 5.94 24.34
C GLY A 271 11.05 6.86 24.15
N LYS A 272 12.09 6.41 23.44
CA LYS A 272 13.34 7.16 23.23
C LYS A 272 13.31 7.91 21.91
N GLU A 273 13.73 9.14 21.92
CA GLU A 273 13.89 9.95 20.72
C GLU A 273 15.32 9.79 20.17
N LEU A 274 15.42 9.16 19.01
CA LEU A 274 16.67 8.94 18.29
C LEU A 274 16.61 9.83 17.04
N ASN A 275 17.55 10.78 16.94
CA ASN A 275 17.54 11.77 15.83
C ASN A 275 18.69 11.56 14.84
N ASP A 276 19.68 10.74 15.18
CA ASP A 276 20.80 10.43 14.29
C ASP A 276 20.51 9.14 13.49
N PRO A 277 20.40 9.23 12.15
CA PRO A 277 20.14 8.06 11.30
C PRO A 277 21.17 6.94 11.46
N GLU A 278 22.40 7.25 11.85
CA GLU A 278 23.44 6.22 12.07
C GLU A 278 23.18 5.38 13.32
N GLN A 279 22.40 5.89 14.27
CA GLN A 279 22.06 5.24 15.52
C GLN A 279 20.73 4.47 15.49
N PHE A 280 19.96 4.57 14.40
CA PHE A 280 18.72 3.80 14.28
C PHE A 280 19.03 2.30 14.33
N PRO A 281 18.49 1.58 15.33
CA PRO A 281 18.69 0.14 15.40
C PRO A 281 17.91 -0.59 14.32
N TYR A 282 18.30 -1.80 14.03
CA TYR A 282 17.54 -2.73 13.19
C TYR A 282 16.41 -3.39 13.97
N SER A 283 16.70 -3.81 15.20
CA SER A 283 15.77 -4.42 16.14
C SER A 283 15.96 -3.91 17.54
N VAL A 284 14.94 -4.06 18.37
CA VAL A 284 14.99 -3.75 19.81
C VAL A 284 14.23 -4.81 20.61
N THR A 285 14.62 -5.00 21.86
CA THR A 285 13.79 -5.66 22.86
C THR A 285 12.97 -4.60 23.59
N VAL A 286 11.68 -4.85 23.80
CA VAL A 286 10.78 -3.94 24.50
C VAL A 286 10.32 -4.56 25.82
N GLU A 287 10.17 -3.74 26.87
CA GLU A 287 9.75 -4.23 28.19
C GLU A 287 8.26 -4.56 28.25
N ARG A 288 7.44 -3.75 27.53
CA ARG A 288 5.99 -3.98 27.46
C ARG A 288 5.64 -4.95 26.35
N LYS A 289 4.61 -5.76 26.55
CA LYS A 289 4.04 -6.54 25.45
C LYS A 289 3.24 -5.65 24.51
N LEU A 290 3.27 -6.02 23.23
CA LEU A 290 2.61 -5.31 22.15
C LEU A 290 1.50 -6.20 21.55
N GLY A 291 0.33 -5.63 21.39
CA GLY A 291 -0.83 -6.32 20.80
C GLY A 291 -1.11 -5.90 19.36
N VAL A 292 -2.17 -6.49 18.80
CA VAL A 292 -2.71 -6.10 17.49
C VAL A 292 -3.07 -4.61 17.46
N SER A 293 -3.68 -4.10 18.54
CA SER A 293 -4.03 -2.68 18.66
C SER A 293 -2.81 -1.76 18.66
N ASP A 294 -1.69 -2.18 19.27
CA ASP A 294 -0.43 -1.43 19.21
C ASP A 294 0.14 -1.41 17.78
N ALA A 295 0.07 -2.53 17.07
CA ALA A 295 0.49 -2.62 15.68
C ALA A 295 -0.35 -1.72 14.76
N MET A 296 -1.68 -1.69 14.93
CA MET A 296 -2.57 -0.78 14.23
C MET A 296 -2.25 0.69 14.55
N ALA A 297 -2.03 1.01 15.84
CA ALA A 297 -1.65 2.34 16.27
C ALA A 297 -0.27 2.75 15.73
N PHE A 298 0.68 1.83 15.66
CA PHE A 298 2.00 2.05 15.05
C PHE A 298 1.89 2.43 13.57
N LEU A 299 1.13 1.67 12.78
CA LEU A 299 0.96 1.93 11.35
C LEU A 299 0.24 3.25 11.04
N ARG A 300 -0.46 3.85 12.04
CA ARG A 300 -1.12 5.15 11.93
C ARG A 300 -0.22 6.33 12.29
N GLN A 301 0.98 6.09 12.82
CA GLN A 301 1.84 7.17 13.30
C GLN A 301 2.29 8.09 12.17
N HIS A 302 2.21 9.38 12.41
CA HIS A 302 2.75 10.43 11.56
C HIS A 302 3.25 11.58 12.42
N GLU A 303 3.95 12.53 11.83
CA GLU A 303 4.39 13.73 12.54
C GLU A 303 3.20 14.45 13.18
N SER A 304 3.41 14.96 14.39
CA SER A 304 2.40 15.68 15.18
C SER A 304 2.01 17.07 14.60
N TYR A 305 2.38 17.30 13.40
CA TYR A 305 2.05 18.53 12.70
C TYR A 305 0.66 18.52 12.14
N ILE A 306 -0.28 18.88 12.92
CA ILE A 306 -1.58 19.27 12.42
C ILE A 306 -1.78 20.72 12.85
N GLY A 307 -1.03 21.61 12.24
CA GLY A 307 -1.31 23.04 12.33
C GLY A 307 -2.59 23.34 11.55
N GLU A 308 -3.40 24.23 12.05
CA GLU A 308 -4.65 24.67 11.39
C GLU A 308 -4.43 25.19 9.96
N ASP A 309 -3.22 25.62 9.65
CA ASP A 309 -2.82 26.24 8.37
C ASP A 309 -2.33 25.23 7.31
N GLN A 310 -2.31 23.93 7.58
CA GLN A 310 -1.85 22.95 6.59
C GLN A 310 -2.92 22.69 5.53
N GLU A 311 -2.58 22.89 4.28
CA GLU A 311 -3.50 22.76 3.15
C GLU A 311 -4.00 21.33 2.95
N LEU A 312 -3.16 20.32 3.27
CA LEU A 312 -3.52 18.89 3.26
C LEU A 312 -3.01 18.22 4.52
N TYR A 313 -3.87 17.45 5.18
CA TYR A 313 -3.54 16.74 6.40
C TYR A 313 -2.28 15.87 6.32
N HIS A 314 -2.05 15.23 5.18
CA HIS A 314 -0.88 14.38 4.92
C HIS A 314 0.15 14.97 3.97
N SER A 315 -0.06 16.17 3.43
CA SER A 315 0.79 16.71 2.37
C SER A 315 2.25 16.90 2.78
N GLN A 316 2.48 17.08 4.07
CA GLN A 316 3.80 17.27 4.65
C GLN A 316 4.17 16.19 5.66
N SER A 317 3.30 15.21 5.89
CA SER A 317 3.58 14.11 6.80
C SER A 317 4.67 13.20 6.21
N GLU A 318 5.74 13.07 6.94
CA GLU A 318 6.83 12.14 6.66
C GLU A 318 6.77 10.94 7.62
N GLY A 319 5.57 10.64 8.13
CA GLY A 319 5.32 9.58 9.10
C GLY A 319 5.25 8.18 8.51
N ILE A 320 4.94 7.22 9.38
CA ILE A 320 4.66 5.82 9.03
C ILE A 320 3.37 5.74 8.21
N CYS A 321 2.34 6.52 8.60
CA CYS A 321 1.18 6.80 7.77
C CYS A 321 1.43 8.07 6.95
N ARG A 322 1.19 8.00 5.65
CA ARG A 322 1.49 9.08 4.70
C ARG A 322 0.32 9.30 3.75
N THR A 323 0.43 10.34 2.93
CA THR A 323 -0.51 10.57 1.81
C THR A 323 -0.58 9.36 0.87
N THR A 324 0.54 8.66 0.71
CA THR A 324 0.69 7.50 -0.17
C THR A 324 0.39 6.16 0.49
N SER A 325 0.17 6.11 1.80
CA SER A 325 -0.25 4.88 2.50
C SER A 325 -1.70 4.57 2.16
N HIS A 326 -1.94 3.52 1.43
CA HIS A 326 -3.28 3.15 0.97
C HIS A 326 -3.62 1.67 1.16
N ASP A 327 -2.64 0.87 1.52
CA ASP A 327 -2.83 -0.49 1.98
C ASP A 327 -2.19 -0.66 3.35
N SER A 328 -2.93 -1.19 4.30
CA SER A 328 -2.43 -1.45 5.66
C SER A 328 -3.04 -2.72 6.20
N ILE A 329 -2.19 -3.63 6.68
CA ILE A 329 -2.61 -4.93 7.18
C ILE A 329 -1.80 -5.33 8.42
N VAL A 330 -2.47 -5.98 9.38
CA VAL A 330 -1.85 -6.57 10.58
C VAL A 330 -2.28 -8.01 10.66
N TYR A 331 -1.35 -8.95 10.62
CA TYR A 331 -1.57 -10.38 10.83
C TYR A 331 -1.20 -10.78 12.25
N ASN A 332 -2.08 -11.54 12.92
CA ASN A 332 -1.81 -12.25 14.16
C ASN A 332 -1.71 -13.75 13.83
N LEU A 333 -0.47 -14.23 13.63
CA LEU A 333 -0.21 -15.55 13.05
C LEU A 333 -0.41 -16.67 14.06
N THR A 334 -1.40 -17.52 13.83
CA THR A 334 -1.75 -18.65 14.72
C THR A 334 -1.26 -19.99 14.18
N ALA A 335 -1.08 -20.97 15.08
CA ALA A 335 -0.64 -22.32 14.71
C ALA A 335 -1.62 -23.07 13.78
N ASP A 336 -2.91 -22.74 13.84
CA ASP A 336 -3.91 -23.15 12.85
C ASP A 336 -4.11 -21.99 11.87
N PRO A 337 -3.58 -22.06 10.64
CA PRO A 337 -3.65 -20.95 9.68
C PRO A 337 -5.07 -20.45 9.41
N THR A 338 -6.07 -21.35 9.51
CA THR A 338 -7.48 -21.00 9.29
C THR A 338 -8.05 -20.10 10.38
N LEU A 339 -7.38 -20.01 11.53
CA LEU A 339 -7.72 -19.13 12.65
C LEU A 339 -6.82 -17.88 12.72
N THR A 340 -5.90 -17.71 11.78
CA THR A 340 -5.13 -16.47 11.67
C THR A 340 -6.07 -15.33 11.33
N GLU A 341 -6.13 -14.34 12.22
CA GLU A 341 -6.85 -13.11 11.98
C GLU A 341 -5.94 -12.08 11.30
N ALA A 342 -6.49 -11.34 10.35
CA ALA A 342 -5.90 -10.16 9.79
C ALA A 342 -6.79 -8.94 10.07
N TRP A 343 -6.17 -7.77 10.17
CA TRP A 343 -6.84 -6.49 10.34
C TRP A 343 -6.44 -5.61 9.18
N LYS A 344 -7.40 -5.27 8.34
CA LYS A 344 -7.17 -4.67 7.03
C LYS A 344 -7.89 -3.34 6.88
N THR A 345 -7.18 -2.30 6.44
CA THR A 345 -7.84 -1.05 6.03
C THR A 345 -8.18 -1.07 4.53
N LEU A 346 -9.24 -0.37 4.17
CA LEU A 346 -9.62 -0.11 2.78
C LEU A 346 -9.33 1.36 2.42
N GLY A 347 -8.11 1.80 2.72
CA GLY A 347 -7.65 3.15 2.52
C GLY A 347 -6.57 3.50 3.53
N ARG A 348 -6.25 4.78 3.63
CA ARG A 348 -5.21 5.31 4.52
C ARG A 348 -5.48 4.95 5.98
N PRO A 349 -4.54 4.30 6.71
CA PRO A 349 -4.83 3.70 8.02
C PRO A 349 -5.30 4.68 9.08
N CYS A 350 -4.84 5.93 9.10
CA CYS A 350 -5.28 6.92 10.09
C CYS A 350 -6.71 7.44 9.85
N GLN A 351 -7.27 7.23 8.68
CA GLN A 351 -8.61 7.67 8.29
C GLN A 351 -9.56 6.53 7.95
N SER A 352 -9.09 5.29 8.13
CA SER A 352 -9.83 4.07 7.80
C SER A 352 -9.90 3.14 9.00
N VAL A 353 -10.98 2.37 9.07
CA VAL A 353 -11.18 1.31 10.07
C VAL A 353 -10.33 0.12 9.68
N TYR A 354 -9.62 -0.48 10.62
CA TYR A 354 -9.10 -1.83 10.49
C TYR A 354 -10.25 -2.82 10.65
N ILE A 355 -10.63 -3.42 9.54
CA ILE A 355 -11.70 -4.42 9.46
C ILE A 355 -11.08 -5.78 9.74
N PRO A 356 -11.57 -6.53 10.74
CA PRO A 356 -11.10 -7.88 10.97
C PRO A 356 -11.51 -8.80 9.83
N LEU A 357 -10.60 -9.67 9.44
CA LEU A 357 -10.89 -10.73 8.49
C LEU A 357 -10.06 -11.99 8.78
N TYR A 358 -10.58 -13.13 8.38
CA TYR A 358 -9.86 -14.40 8.33
C TYR A 358 -9.51 -14.68 6.87
N PRO A 359 -8.25 -14.48 6.44
CA PRO A 359 -7.88 -14.42 5.02
C PRO A 359 -8.21 -15.70 4.24
N LEU A 360 -8.03 -16.87 4.87
CA LEU A 360 -8.29 -18.16 4.24
C LEU A 360 -9.78 -18.52 4.15
N ALA A 361 -10.64 -17.79 4.85
CA ALA A 361 -12.10 -17.91 4.71
C ALA A 361 -12.65 -17.05 3.55
N ARG A 362 -11.79 -16.47 2.75
CA ARG A 362 -12.04 -15.56 1.65
C ARG A 362 -12.54 -14.17 2.08
N PRO A 363 -12.11 -13.11 1.41
CA PRO A 363 -12.63 -11.76 1.65
C PRO A 363 -14.11 -11.66 1.28
N ALA A 364 -14.77 -10.64 1.81
CA ALA A 364 -16.16 -10.35 1.50
C ALA A 364 -16.36 -10.03 0.00
N GLU A 365 -17.48 -10.43 -0.55
CA GLU A 365 -17.89 -10.07 -1.89
C GLU A 365 -17.96 -8.53 -2.03
N GLY A 366 -17.57 -8.01 -3.18
CA GLY A 366 -17.48 -6.58 -3.43
C GLY A 366 -16.18 -5.91 -2.93
N THR A 367 -15.24 -6.69 -2.36
CA THR A 367 -13.88 -6.20 -2.09
C THR A 367 -12.93 -6.39 -3.26
N ALA A 368 -13.38 -6.96 -4.36
CA ALA A 368 -12.65 -7.15 -5.61
C ALA A 368 -13.49 -6.71 -6.82
N PHE A 369 -12.86 -6.32 -7.92
CA PHE A 369 -13.54 -5.92 -9.18
C PHE A 369 -13.73 -7.08 -10.12
N THR A 370 -12.83 -8.04 -10.10
CA THR A 370 -12.80 -9.19 -11.01
C THR A 370 -12.62 -10.45 -10.19
N ASP A 371 -12.85 -11.59 -10.82
CA ASP A 371 -12.54 -12.84 -10.17
C ASP A 371 -11.04 -12.97 -9.85
N PRO A 372 -10.67 -13.68 -8.77
CA PRO A 372 -9.29 -13.72 -8.29
C PRO A 372 -8.31 -14.36 -9.28
N VAL A 373 -8.76 -15.25 -10.14
CA VAL A 373 -7.90 -15.92 -11.13
C VAL A 373 -7.51 -14.92 -12.22
N THR A 374 -8.49 -14.18 -12.75
CA THR A 374 -8.28 -13.14 -13.77
C THR A 374 -7.40 -12.01 -13.21
N ALA A 375 -7.73 -11.50 -12.00
CA ALA A 375 -6.95 -10.45 -11.34
C ALA A 375 -5.48 -10.84 -11.16
N THR A 376 -5.23 -12.07 -10.68
CA THR A 376 -3.87 -12.58 -10.48
C THR A 376 -3.12 -12.73 -11.80
N LYS A 377 -3.78 -13.26 -12.82
CA LYS A 377 -3.18 -13.43 -14.15
C LYS A 377 -2.82 -12.08 -14.78
N GLU A 378 -3.73 -11.14 -14.78
CA GLU A 378 -3.52 -9.81 -15.36
C GLU A 378 -2.43 -9.03 -14.64
N HIS A 379 -2.45 -9.03 -13.29
CA HIS A 379 -1.44 -8.36 -12.50
C HIS A 379 -0.03 -8.87 -12.83
N PHE A 380 0.18 -10.18 -12.77
CA PHE A 380 1.50 -10.77 -12.98
C PHE A 380 1.92 -10.86 -14.46
N ALA A 381 1.02 -10.65 -15.39
CA ALA A 381 1.34 -10.45 -16.81
C ALA A 381 1.73 -9.00 -17.12
N GLY A 382 1.64 -8.08 -16.16
CA GLY A 382 1.87 -6.66 -16.37
C GLY A 382 0.81 -6.01 -17.28
N THR A 383 -0.40 -6.59 -17.33
CA THR A 383 -1.51 -6.05 -18.11
C THR A 383 -2.10 -4.85 -17.37
N PRO A 384 -2.22 -3.68 -17.99
CA PRO A 384 -2.91 -2.55 -17.39
C PRO A 384 -4.34 -2.93 -17.02
N ALA A 385 -4.74 -2.64 -15.79
CA ALA A 385 -6.10 -2.89 -15.37
C ALA A 385 -7.03 -1.85 -16.02
N MET A 386 -7.99 -2.31 -16.81
CA MET A 386 -9.06 -1.48 -17.37
C MET A 386 -10.24 -1.49 -16.41
N PHE A 387 -10.68 -0.29 -15.99
CA PHE A 387 -11.74 -0.16 -15.00
C PHE A 387 -12.95 0.58 -15.56
N ASP A 388 -14.14 0.08 -15.28
CA ASP A 388 -15.33 0.89 -15.25
C ASP A 388 -15.51 1.47 -13.83
N PHE A 389 -15.09 2.71 -13.65
CA PHE A 389 -15.16 3.39 -12.37
C PHE A 389 -16.59 3.54 -11.81
N ARG A 390 -17.63 3.39 -12.63
CA ARG A 390 -19.03 3.50 -12.18
C ARG A 390 -19.53 2.21 -11.56
N ALA A 391 -19.28 1.08 -12.24
CA ALA A 391 -19.81 -0.21 -11.82
C ALA A 391 -18.92 -0.86 -10.76
N ASP A 392 -17.60 -0.83 -10.98
CA ASP A 392 -16.66 -1.63 -10.22
C ASP A 392 -16.21 -0.95 -8.92
N PHE A 393 -16.26 0.41 -8.85
CA PHE A 393 -15.74 1.15 -7.71
C PHE A 393 -16.78 1.65 -6.72
N ALA A 394 -18.08 1.46 -6.96
CA ALA A 394 -19.12 2.03 -6.11
C ALA A 394 -18.96 1.72 -4.60
N PRO A 395 -18.64 0.49 -4.16
CA PRO A 395 -18.37 0.22 -2.75
C PRO A 395 -17.06 0.84 -2.26
N HIS A 396 -16.01 0.86 -3.09
CA HIS A 396 -14.68 1.36 -2.71
C HIS A 396 -14.61 2.87 -2.71
N SER A 397 -15.38 3.55 -3.55
CA SER A 397 -15.51 5.00 -3.56
C SER A 397 -15.99 5.54 -2.22
N VAL A 398 -16.74 4.76 -1.44
CA VAL A 398 -17.19 5.12 -0.09
C VAL A 398 -15.99 5.37 0.83
N PHE A 399 -15.00 4.48 0.81
CA PHE A 399 -13.81 4.59 1.67
C PHE A 399 -12.88 5.73 1.21
N SER A 400 -12.61 5.82 -0.07
CA SER A 400 -11.76 6.89 -0.62
C SER A 400 -12.43 8.27 -0.53
N ALA A 401 -13.75 8.35 -0.70
CA ALA A 401 -14.49 9.59 -0.61
C ALA A 401 -14.38 10.22 0.79
N GLY A 402 -14.57 9.42 1.85
CA GLY A 402 -14.40 9.91 3.21
C GLY A 402 -13.00 10.44 3.48
N THR A 403 -11.97 9.72 3.01
CA THR A 403 -10.57 10.15 3.13
C THR A 403 -10.32 11.48 2.42
N ASN A 404 -10.80 11.64 1.19
CA ASN A 404 -10.66 12.88 0.43
C ASN A 404 -11.40 14.05 1.07
N ALA A 405 -12.60 13.80 1.59
CA ALA A 405 -13.37 14.83 2.29
C ALA A 405 -12.64 15.32 3.55
N ILE A 406 -12.12 14.41 4.38
CA ILE A 406 -11.38 14.76 5.59
C ILE A 406 -10.10 15.54 5.27
N ASP A 407 -9.38 15.16 4.23
CA ASP A 407 -8.16 15.87 3.80
C ASP A 407 -8.44 17.35 3.49
N TYR A 408 -9.63 17.66 3.01
CA TYR A 408 -10.05 19.05 2.76
C TYR A 408 -10.70 19.73 3.96
N LEU A 409 -11.64 19.05 4.64
CA LEU A 409 -12.43 19.66 5.72
C LEU A 409 -11.57 19.96 6.95
N ARG A 410 -10.76 19.00 7.41
CA ARG A 410 -9.83 19.14 8.55
C ARG A 410 -10.46 19.47 9.90
N GLY A 411 -9.63 19.99 10.81
CA GLY A 411 -10.07 20.51 12.10
C GLY A 411 -10.83 19.46 12.94
N SER A 412 -12.01 19.83 13.43
CA SER A 412 -12.86 18.96 14.23
C SER A 412 -13.30 17.68 13.50
N GLU A 413 -13.29 17.68 12.16
CA GLU A 413 -13.68 16.50 11.36
C GLU A 413 -12.64 15.38 11.47
N ILE A 414 -11.36 15.72 11.63
CA ILE A 414 -10.30 14.74 11.89
C ILE A 414 -10.51 14.07 13.24
N ALA A 415 -10.79 14.84 14.28
CA ALA A 415 -11.02 14.32 15.62
C ALA A 415 -12.26 13.41 15.65
N HIS A 416 -13.36 13.84 15.05
CA HIS A 416 -14.58 13.05 14.93
C HIS A 416 -14.35 11.74 14.19
N ARG A 417 -13.64 11.78 13.05
CA ARG A 417 -13.29 10.57 12.28
C ARG A 417 -12.44 9.61 13.10
N THR A 418 -11.45 10.13 13.85
CA THR A 418 -10.61 9.32 14.72
C THR A 418 -11.43 8.62 15.80
N GLU A 419 -12.32 9.32 16.46
CA GLU A 419 -13.21 8.76 17.50
C GLU A 419 -14.16 7.70 16.93
N LEU A 420 -14.75 7.95 15.75
CA LEU A 420 -15.60 6.98 15.06
C LEU A 420 -14.83 5.69 14.76
N ILE A 421 -13.62 5.80 14.19
CA ILE A 421 -12.76 4.66 13.88
C ILE A 421 -12.45 3.87 15.15
N GLN A 422 -12.00 4.53 16.21
CA GLN A 422 -11.66 3.89 17.49
C GLN A 422 -12.87 3.17 18.11
N THR A 423 -14.06 3.76 18.01
CA THR A 423 -15.30 3.16 18.52
C THR A 423 -15.64 1.87 17.79
N ILE A 424 -15.55 1.88 16.46
CA ILE A 424 -15.83 0.69 15.63
C ILE A 424 -14.80 -0.42 15.92
N GLU A 425 -13.52 -0.08 15.95
CA GLU A 425 -12.43 -1.05 16.19
C GLU A 425 -12.47 -1.63 17.60
N LYS A 426 -12.79 -0.83 18.60
CA LYS A 426 -12.98 -1.32 19.97
C LYS A 426 -14.06 -2.40 20.06
N ALA A 427 -15.16 -2.24 19.31
CA ALA A 427 -16.20 -3.26 19.24
C ALA A 427 -15.68 -4.56 18.62
N PHE A 428 -14.97 -4.49 17.50
CA PHE A 428 -14.36 -5.67 16.86
C PHE A 428 -13.29 -6.34 17.75
N LEU A 429 -12.44 -5.55 18.39
CA LEU A 429 -11.43 -6.08 19.33
C LEU A 429 -12.07 -6.79 20.53
N ALA A 430 -13.21 -6.34 20.98
CA ALA A 430 -13.93 -6.98 22.10
C ALA A 430 -14.53 -8.35 21.73
N GLU A 431 -15.01 -8.54 20.49
CA GLU A 431 -15.63 -9.79 20.05
C GLU A 431 -14.65 -10.83 19.47
N ARG A 432 -13.41 -10.42 19.11
CA ARG A 432 -12.45 -11.29 18.41
C ARG A 432 -12.20 -12.65 19.09
N ALA A 433 -12.05 -12.65 20.42
CA ALA A 433 -11.77 -13.86 21.18
C ALA A 433 -12.94 -14.86 21.10
N ASP A 434 -14.18 -14.36 21.13
CA ASP A 434 -15.37 -15.18 21.02
C ASP A 434 -15.56 -15.75 19.61
N ILE A 435 -15.27 -14.95 18.57
CA ILE A 435 -15.30 -15.41 17.17
C ILE A 435 -14.28 -16.52 16.97
N THR A 436 -13.02 -16.31 17.39
CA THR A 436 -11.97 -17.33 17.30
C THR A 436 -12.34 -18.61 18.07
N LYS A 437 -12.90 -18.47 19.28
CA LYS A 437 -13.35 -19.61 20.09
C LYS A 437 -14.51 -20.40 19.45
N GLN A 438 -15.45 -19.71 18.82
CA GLN A 438 -16.54 -20.34 18.08
C GLN A 438 -16.00 -21.07 16.84
N ALA A 439 -15.16 -20.41 16.05
CA ALA A 439 -14.54 -20.99 14.87
C ALA A 439 -13.68 -22.23 15.20
N ALA A 440 -12.93 -22.21 16.30
CA ALA A 440 -12.11 -23.35 16.73
C ALA A 440 -12.91 -24.62 17.04
N ARG A 441 -14.20 -24.50 17.35
CA ARG A 441 -15.10 -25.66 17.56
C ARG A 441 -15.60 -26.27 16.27
N LEU A 442 -15.51 -25.55 15.16
CA LEU A 442 -15.91 -25.97 13.83
C LEU A 442 -14.72 -26.57 13.08
N LYS A 443 -14.97 -27.33 12.02
CA LYS A 443 -13.94 -27.94 11.17
C LYS A 443 -14.33 -27.86 9.70
N GLY A 444 -13.32 -27.85 8.80
CA GLY A 444 -13.52 -27.87 7.35
C GLY A 444 -14.46 -26.77 6.88
N ASP A 445 -15.36 -27.12 5.96
CA ASP A 445 -16.27 -26.16 5.31
C ASP A 445 -17.14 -25.38 6.30
N ALA A 446 -17.55 -26.00 7.41
CA ALA A 446 -18.38 -25.33 8.42
C ALA A 446 -17.61 -24.18 9.09
N ARG A 447 -16.32 -24.35 9.37
CA ARG A 447 -15.46 -23.28 9.90
C ARG A 447 -15.26 -22.20 8.85
N THR A 448 -14.93 -22.58 7.63
CA THR A 448 -14.73 -21.65 6.52
C THR A 448 -15.98 -20.81 6.27
N ALA A 449 -17.16 -21.42 6.24
CA ALA A 449 -18.42 -20.70 6.07
C ALA A 449 -18.69 -19.73 7.22
N PHE A 450 -18.50 -20.16 8.48
CA PHE A 450 -18.68 -19.30 9.65
C PHE A 450 -17.77 -18.07 9.62
N LEU A 451 -16.48 -18.26 9.30
CA LEU A 451 -15.51 -17.18 9.24
C LEU A 451 -15.73 -16.27 8.01
N HIS A 452 -16.17 -16.84 6.89
CA HIS A 452 -16.59 -16.05 5.73
C HIS A 452 -17.78 -15.15 6.05
N ASP A 453 -18.81 -15.70 6.69
CA ASP A 453 -19.98 -14.92 7.14
C ASP A 453 -19.56 -13.78 8.09
N TYR A 454 -18.58 -14.01 8.95
CA TYR A 454 -18.02 -12.97 9.80
C TYR A 454 -17.30 -11.89 8.98
N ASN A 455 -16.43 -12.28 8.03
CA ASN A 455 -15.77 -11.34 7.13
C ASN A 455 -16.77 -10.44 6.40
N VAL A 456 -17.85 -11.03 5.87
CA VAL A 456 -18.92 -10.32 5.18
C VAL A 456 -19.63 -9.34 6.12
N LYS A 457 -20.01 -9.77 7.33
CA LYS A 457 -20.70 -8.92 8.32
C LYS A 457 -19.83 -7.75 8.77
N ALA A 458 -18.55 -8.00 9.07
CA ALA A 458 -17.61 -6.96 9.46
C ALA A 458 -17.44 -5.90 8.36
N TYR A 459 -17.22 -6.34 7.12
CA TYR A 459 -17.12 -5.45 5.96
C TYR A 459 -18.40 -4.62 5.75
N GLN A 460 -19.57 -5.27 5.76
CA GLN A 460 -20.84 -4.61 5.52
C GLN A 460 -21.19 -3.57 6.61
N LYS A 461 -20.87 -3.89 7.87
CA LYS A 461 -21.03 -2.95 8.97
C LYS A 461 -20.18 -1.69 8.72
N VAL A 462 -18.89 -1.85 8.45
CA VAL A 462 -18.01 -0.70 8.22
C VAL A 462 -18.42 0.08 6.97
N LEU A 463 -18.85 -0.59 5.91
CA LEU A 463 -19.36 0.05 4.70
C LEU A 463 -20.57 0.93 5.00
N ALA A 464 -21.51 0.45 5.85
CA ALA A 464 -22.67 1.21 6.26
C ALA A 464 -22.30 2.43 7.11
N ASP A 465 -21.40 2.25 8.09
CA ASP A 465 -20.93 3.33 8.96
C ASP A 465 -20.20 4.42 8.12
N MET A 466 -19.38 4.01 7.16
CA MET A 466 -18.67 4.96 6.28
C MET A 466 -19.60 5.68 5.30
N LYS A 467 -20.67 5.03 4.81
CA LYS A 467 -21.70 5.69 4.02
C LYS A 467 -22.42 6.78 4.82
N ALA A 468 -22.78 6.47 6.06
CA ALA A 468 -23.42 7.44 6.96
C ALA A 468 -22.49 8.64 7.24
N GLU A 469 -21.21 8.36 7.50
CA GLU A 469 -20.19 9.39 7.73
C GLU A 469 -19.98 10.27 6.49
N ASN A 470 -19.91 9.69 5.30
CA ASN A 470 -19.77 10.44 4.06
C ASN A 470 -20.98 11.36 3.81
N ALA A 471 -22.20 10.91 4.11
CA ALA A 471 -23.39 11.74 4.03
C ALA A 471 -23.33 12.93 5.01
N ARG A 472 -22.74 12.72 6.20
CA ARG A 472 -22.50 13.81 7.17
C ARG A 472 -21.45 14.80 6.69
N LEU A 473 -20.32 14.30 6.14
CA LEU A 473 -19.21 15.11 5.66
C LEU A 473 -19.55 15.91 4.40
N MET A 474 -20.41 15.34 3.54
CA MET A 474 -20.81 15.90 2.25
C MET A 474 -22.34 16.04 2.16
N PRO A 475 -22.94 16.95 2.97
CA PRO A 475 -24.39 17.09 3.03
C PRO A 475 -24.98 17.76 1.79
N MET A 476 -24.15 18.36 0.95
CA MET A 476 -24.57 19.06 -0.26
C MET A 476 -24.13 18.28 -1.49
N GLN A 477 -25.06 18.06 -2.41
CA GLN A 477 -24.78 17.32 -3.64
C GLN A 477 -24.04 18.20 -4.65
N VAL A 478 -22.98 17.66 -5.23
CA VAL A 478 -22.33 18.20 -6.42
C VAL A 478 -22.86 17.47 -7.65
N LYS A 479 -23.11 18.20 -8.72
CA LYS A 479 -23.53 17.67 -10.01
C LYS A 479 -22.72 18.31 -11.14
N ILE A 480 -22.13 17.48 -12.00
CA ILE A 480 -21.50 17.92 -13.22
C ILE A 480 -22.57 17.94 -14.32
N LEU A 481 -22.76 19.11 -14.94
CA LEU A 481 -23.83 19.28 -15.91
C LEU A 481 -23.43 18.80 -17.31
N ASP A 482 -22.14 18.65 -17.55
CA ASP A 482 -21.58 18.14 -18.81
C ASP A 482 -21.62 16.60 -18.81
N LYS A 483 -21.96 16.02 -19.95
CA LYS A 483 -22.03 14.55 -20.10
C LYS A 483 -20.66 13.89 -20.18
N VAL A 484 -19.66 14.63 -20.66
CA VAL A 484 -18.29 14.18 -20.89
C VAL A 484 -17.34 15.34 -20.66
N VAL A 485 -16.19 15.08 -20.08
CA VAL A 485 -15.08 16.05 -19.93
C VAL A 485 -13.99 15.71 -20.94
N LYS A 486 -13.68 16.63 -21.84
CA LYS A 486 -12.59 16.50 -22.81
C LYS A 486 -11.28 17.05 -22.21
N ALA A 487 -10.49 16.21 -21.63
CA ALA A 487 -9.38 16.53 -20.72
C ALA A 487 -8.34 17.51 -21.29
N ASP A 488 -8.10 17.51 -22.60
CA ASP A 488 -7.02 18.30 -23.22
C ASP A 488 -7.53 19.58 -23.91
N THR A 489 -8.75 20.02 -23.61
CA THR A 489 -9.38 21.16 -24.26
C THR A 489 -9.54 22.36 -23.33
N GLU A 490 -9.74 23.55 -23.93
CA GLU A 490 -10.14 24.77 -23.25
C GLU A 490 -11.64 24.84 -22.95
N GLU A 491 -12.41 23.78 -23.29
CA GLU A 491 -13.85 23.76 -23.05
C GLU A 491 -14.17 23.99 -21.57
N ALA A 492 -15.27 24.70 -21.33
CA ALA A 492 -15.76 24.91 -19.99
C ALA A 492 -16.49 23.67 -19.50
N VAL A 493 -16.19 23.24 -18.28
CA VAL A 493 -16.91 22.20 -17.55
C VAL A 493 -17.69 22.83 -16.42
N THR A 494 -18.95 22.49 -16.29
CA THR A 494 -19.91 23.13 -15.40
C THR A 494 -20.23 22.25 -14.20
N PHE A 495 -19.98 22.74 -13.01
CA PHE A 495 -20.32 22.13 -11.74
C PHE A 495 -21.47 22.90 -11.09
N ALA A 496 -22.48 22.20 -10.61
CA ALA A 496 -23.49 22.73 -9.73
C ALA A 496 -23.28 22.17 -8.31
N LEU A 497 -23.26 23.02 -7.31
CA LEU A 497 -23.44 22.65 -5.91
C LEU A 497 -24.89 22.95 -5.56
N LEU A 498 -25.66 21.90 -5.26
CA LEU A 498 -27.08 22.01 -5.09
C LEU A 498 -27.42 22.54 -3.70
N GLY A 499 -28.26 23.59 -3.68
CA GLY A 499 -28.89 24.09 -2.46
C GLY A 499 -29.96 23.13 -1.94
N SER A 500 -30.34 23.29 -0.71
CA SER A 500 -31.46 22.56 -0.11
C SER A 500 -32.16 23.41 0.93
N LYS A 501 -33.31 22.97 1.43
CA LYS A 501 -34.03 23.65 2.53
C LYS A 501 -33.18 23.83 3.79
N THR A 502 -32.15 23.00 3.97
CA THR A 502 -31.27 23.00 5.14
C THR A 502 -29.87 23.58 4.86
N HIS A 503 -29.47 23.66 3.60
CA HIS A 503 -28.14 24.11 3.20
C HIS A 503 -28.22 25.14 2.06
N SER A 504 -28.03 26.40 2.40
CA SER A 504 -28.00 27.50 1.44
C SER A 504 -26.65 27.64 0.79
N VAL A 505 -26.62 27.94 -0.50
CA VAL A 505 -25.39 28.18 -1.29
C VAL A 505 -25.09 29.67 -1.50
N LEU A 506 -25.94 30.58 -1.04
CA LEU A 506 -25.95 32.01 -1.39
C LEU A 506 -24.69 32.79 -0.98
N SER A 507 -23.82 32.22 -0.15
CA SER A 507 -22.56 32.83 0.29
C SER A 507 -21.33 32.06 -0.21
N ALA A 508 -21.48 31.34 -1.31
CA ALA A 508 -20.37 30.61 -1.92
C ALA A 508 -19.22 31.56 -2.34
N ASN A 509 -17.99 31.14 -2.07
CA ASN A 509 -16.80 31.94 -2.33
C ASN A 509 -16.07 31.47 -3.58
N LYS A 510 -16.27 32.17 -4.71
CA LYS A 510 -15.59 31.85 -5.97
C LYS A 510 -14.06 31.78 -5.83
N SER A 511 -13.44 32.70 -5.12
CA SER A 511 -11.98 32.78 -5.01
C SER A 511 -11.39 31.58 -4.25
N ALA A 512 -12.17 30.98 -3.35
CA ALA A 512 -11.81 29.77 -2.61
C ALA A 512 -12.21 28.48 -3.36
N THR A 513 -12.95 28.59 -4.48
CA THR A 513 -13.47 27.43 -5.19
C THR A 513 -12.43 26.81 -6.11
N ARG A 514 -12.25 25.49 -5.98
CA ARG A 514 -11.35 24.66 -6.79
C ARG A 514 -12.05 23.39 -7.19
N ALA A 515 -11.64 22.82 -8.32
CA ALA A 515 -12.10 21.51 -8.74
C ALA A 515 -10.97 20.70 -9.37
N GLY A 516 -11.13 19.38 -9.38
CA GLY A 516 -10.17 18.47 -10.00
C GLY A 516 -10.31 17.05 -9.51
N MET A 517 -9.50 16.14 -10.04
CA MET A 517 -9.40 14.78 -9.53
C MET A 517 -8.78 14.80 -8.14
N SER A 518 -9.21 13.90 -7.24
CA SER A 518 -8.63 13.82 -5.92
C SER A 518 -7.13 13.51 -5.96
N ALA A 519 -6.40 13.92 -4.92
CA ALA A 519 -4.98 13.59 -4.78
C ALA A 519 -4.70 12.08 -4.84
N ASN A 520 -5.70 11.28 -4.50
CA ASN A 520 -5.63 9.82 -4.47
C ASN A 520 -5.86 9.14 -5.84
N GLN A 521 -6.33 9.89 -6.82
CA GLN A 521 -6.48 9.43 -8.20
C GLN A 521 -5.30 9.86 -9.07
N LEU A 522 -4.51 10.81 -8.59
CA LEU A 522 -3.28 11.30 -9.18
C LEU A 522 -2.15 11.08 -8.21
N ASN A 523 -0.94 10.92 -8.71
CA ASN A 523 0.25 10.85 -7.87
C ASN A 523 0.22 11.94 -6.78
N SER A 524 0.21 11.54 -5.57
CA SER A 524 -0.29 12.06 -4.31
C SER A 524 0.25 13.41 -3.79
N ARG A 525 1.09 14.13 -4.53
CA ARG A 525 1.67 15.40 -4.06
C ARG A 525 0.92 16.64 -4.53
N ARG A 526 -0.22 16.47 -5.19
CA ARG A 526 -1.01 17.61 -5.67
C ARG A 526 -1.81 18.21 -4.53
N GLN A 527 -1.48 19.44 -4.17
CA GLN A 527 -2.20 20.22 -3.16
C GLN A 527 -3.47 20.83 -3.76
N PHE A 528 -4.50 21.06 -2.94
CA PHE A 528 -5.76 21.66 -3.39
C PHE A 528 -5.56 23.00 -4.10
N LYS A 529 -4.56 23.80 -3.72
CA LYS A 529 -4.21 25.05 -4.42
C LYS A 529 -3.81 24.84 -5.88
N ASN A 530 -3.42 23.62 -6.26
CA ASN A 530 -3.02 23.26 -7.63
C ASN A 530 -4.19 22.67 -8.44
N PHE A 531 -5.40 22.58 -7.86
CA PHE A 531 -6.60 22.24 -8.60
C PHE A 531 -7.09 23.43 -9.42
N ALA A 532 -7.91 23.16 -10.44
CA ALA A 532 -8.46 24.19 -11.30
C ALA A 532 -9.25 25.23 -10.48
N ALA A 533 -8.95 26.50 -10.68
CA ALA A 533 -9.70 27.61 -10.07
C ALA A 533 -11.00 27.86 -10.83
N ALA A 534 -12.09 28.17 -10.14
CA ALA A 534 -13.35 28.55 -10.76
C ALA A 534 -13.21 29.82 -11.60
N GLN A 535 -13.64 29.73 -12.88
CA GLN A 535 -13.62 30.86 -13.81
C GLN A 535 -14.82 31.76 -13.61
N THR A 536 -16.00 31.18 -13.54
CA THR A 536 -17.24 31.89 -13.29
C THR A 536 -17.98 31.33 -12.08
N MET A 537 -18.91 32.09 -11.58
CA MET A 537 -19.87 31.69 -10.56
C MET A 537 -21.20 32.39 -10.82
N GLU A 538 -22.28 31.64 -10.83
CA GLU A 538 -23.64 32.17 -10.95
C GLU A 538 -24.61 31.41 -10.03
N TYR A 539 -25.70 32.06 -9.68
CA TYR A 539 -26.77 31.44 -8.89
C TYR A 539 -27.98 31.18 -9.79
N LYS A 540 -28.44 29.93 -9.81
CA LYS A 540 -29.66 29.53 -10.54
C LYS A 540 -30.21 28.23 -9.98
N ASP A 541 -31.47 27.96 -10.19
CA ASP A 541 -32.06 26.66 -9.96
C ASP A 541 -31.78 25.76 -11.18
N VAL A 542 -30.91 24.75 -11.03
CA VAL A 542 -30.50 23.88 -12.13
C VAL A 542 -31.28 22.57 -12.21
N ASN A 543 -31.98 22.22 -11.11
CA ASN A 543 -32.74 20.98 -11.00
C ASN A 543 -34.24 21.19 -11.01
N GLY A 544 -34.72 22.45 -10.98
CA GLY A 544 -36.14 22.83 -11.03
C GLY A 544 -36.91 22.60 -9.73
N ASP A 545 -36.22 22.54 -8.59
CA ASP A 545 -36.83 22.28 -7.29
C ASP A 545 -37.29 23.57 -6.55
N GLY A 546 -37.05 24.74 -7.16
CA GLY A 546 -37.36 26.04 -6.60
C GLY A 546 -36.35 26.55 -5.57
N ILE A 547 -35.22 25.87 -5.37
CA ILE A 547 -34.15 26.28 -4.48
C ILE A 547 -32.96 26.75 -5.32
N THR A 548 -32.30 27.79 -4.86
CA THR A 548 -31.13 28.33 -5.55
C THR A 548 -29.91 27.42 -5.37
N ASP A 549 -29.29 27.04 -6.50
CA ASP A 549 -28.02 26.37 -6.57
C ASP A 549 -26.91 27.38 -6.92
N VAL A 550 -25.65 26.98 -6.72
CA VAL A 550 -24.50 27.74 -7.23
C VAL A 550 -23.77 26.94 -8.29
N VAL A 551 -23.48 27.59 -9.40
CA VAL A 551 -22.85 26.99 -10.57
C VAL A 551 -21.49 27.61 -10.80
N PHE A 552 -20.49 26.75 -11.02
CA PHE A 552 -19.10 27.14 -11.31
C PHE A 552 -18.67 26.56 -12.64
N THR A 553 -17.84 27.29 -13.38
CA THR A 553 -17.17 26.76 -14.58
C THR A 553 -15.69 26.63 -14.38
N PHE A 554 -15.09 25.63 -15.00
CA PHE A 554 -13.68 25.33 -14.96
C PHE A 554 -13.19 24.96 -16.37
N LYS A 555 -11.89 25.06 -16.64
CA LYS A 555 -11.31 24.55 -17.89
C LYS A 555 -11.07 23.05 -17.78
N ALA A 556 -11.50 22.31 -18.77
CA ALA A 556 -11.37 20.86 -18.83
C ALA A 556 -9.92 20.38 -18.68
N LYS A 557 -8.97 21.01 -19.37
CA LYS A 557 -7.53 20.69 -19.28
C LYS A 557 -6.93 20.83 -17.89
N ASP A 558 -7.47 21.72 -17.06
CA ASP A 558 -6.99 21.95 -15.72
C ASP A 558 -7.63 20.99 -14.71
N LEU A 559 -8.87 20.56 -14.96
CA LEU A 559 -9.61 19.60 -14.16
C LEU A 559 -9.05 18.20 -14.24
N ALA A 560 -8.85 17.73 -15.49
CA ALA A 560 -8.64 16.33 -15.81
C ALA A 560 -7.17 16.03 -16.20
N LYS A 561 -6.23 16.87 -15.84
CA LYS A 561 -4.80 16.66 -16.12
C LYS A 561 -4.29 15.36 -15.48
N GLY A 562 -3.89 14.41 -16.32
CA GLY A 562 -3.44 13.09 -15.90
C GLY A 562 -4.58 12.08 -15.72
N ALA A 563 -5.79 12.38 -16.19
CA ALA A 563 -6.88 11.42 -16.27
C ALA A 563 -6.55 10.25 -17.20
N VAL A 564 -7.11 9.08 -16.89
CA VAL A 564 -7.03 7.91 -17.77
C VAL A 564 -8.06 8.08 -18.89
N PRO A 565 -7.64 8.07 -20.16
CA PRO A 565 -8.57 8.23 -21.29
C PRO A 565 -9.65 7.15 -21.31
N GLY A 566 -10.90 7.56 -21.55
CA GLY A 566 -12.05 6.65 -21.59
C GLY A 566 -12.56 6.18 -20.23
N ALA A 567 -11.92 6.59 -19.12
CA ALA A 567 -12.37 6.27 -17.79
C ALA A 567 -13.48 7.22 -17.33
N VAL A 568 -14.34 6.73 -16.44
CA VAL A 568 -15.20 7.58 -15.62
C VAL A 568 -14.44 8.00 -14.38
N MET A 569 -14.29 9.30 -14.16
CA MET A 569 -13.49 9.86 -13.07
C MET A 569 -14.37 10.62 -12.09
N ASP A 570 -14.04 10.48 -10.80
CA ASP A 570 -14.61 11.34 -9.76
C ASP A 570 -13.93 12.71 -9.83
N LEU A 571 -14.69 13.72 -10.19
CA LEU A 571 -14.25 15.10 -10.14
C LEU A 571 -14.81 15.80 -8.89
N TRP A 572 -13.92 16.31 -8.09
CA TRP A 572 -14.21 16.92 -6.80
C TRP A 572 -14.35 18.42 -6.94
N LEU A 573 -15.34 18.96 -6.20
CA LEU A 573 -15.53 20.40 -5.99
C LEU A 573 -15.19 20.73 -4.54
N TYR A 574 -14.35 21.73 -4.37
CA TYR A 574 -13.94 22.28 -3.08
C TYR A 574 -14.29 23.75 -3.03
N THR A 575 -15.05 24.19 -2.02
CA THR A 575 -15.47 25.59 -1.89
C THR A 575 -15.62 26.01 -0.43
N GLN A 576 -16.03 27.26 -0.20
CA GLN A 576 -16.42 27.77 1.10
C GLN A 576 -17.79 28.43 1.01
N ILE A 577 -18.61 28.19 2.02
CA ILE A 577 -19.92 28.81 2.21
C ILE A 577 -19.93 29.37 3.63
N ASN A 578 -20.19 30.66 3.79
CA ASN A 578 -20.12 31.35 5.09
C ASN A 578 -18.77 31.13 5.81
N GLY A 579 -17.66 31.04 5.04
CA GLY A 579 -16.33 30.74 5.57
C GLY A 579 -16.05 29.30 5.93
N HIS A 580 -17.06 28.41 5.92
CA HIS A 580 -16.90 26.99 6.18
C HIS A 580 -16.55 26.22 4.91
N ARG A 581 -15.64 25.27 5.03
CA ARG A 581 -15.24 24.41 3.90
C ARG A 581 -16.38 23.44 3.56
N VAL A 582 -16.66 23.34 2.28
CA VAL A 582 -17.66 22.42 1.70
C VAL A 582 -17.00 21.65 0.59
N VAL A 583 -17.29 20.37 0.52
CA VAL A 583 -16.70 19.45 -0.46
C VAL A 583 -17.77 18.48 -0.97
N GLY A 584 -17.64 18.08 -2.24
CA GLY A 584 -18.44 17.04 -2.84
C GLY A 584 -17.85 16.64 -4.18
N PHE A 585 -18.38 15.61 -4.79
CA PHE A 585 -17.92 15.10 -6.08
C PHE A 585 -19.07 14.56 -6.92
N ASP A 586 -18.81 14.44 -8.21
CA ASP A 586 -19.66 13.70 -9.15
C ASP A 586 -18.76 12.94 -10.12
N ALA A 587 -19.27 11.85 -10.69
CA ALA A 587 -18.58 11.00 -11.61
C ALA A 587 -18.94 11.35 -13.05
N VAL A 588 -17.93 11.52 -13.92
CA VAL A 588 -18.13 11.88 -15.32
C VAL A 588 -17.14 11.13 -16.22
N PRO A 589 -17.57 10.71 -17.45
CA PRO A 589 -16.65 10.19 -18.46
C PRO A 589 -15.61 11.25 -18.84
N VAL A 590 -14.36 10.83 -19.00
CA VAL A 590 -13.26 11.70 -19.43
C VAL A 590 -12.73 11.17 -20.77
N GLU A 591 -12.74 12.03 -21.79
CA GLU A 591 -12.14 11.78 -23.09
C GLU A 591 -10.89 12.63 -23.26
N THR A 592 -9.92 12.15 -24.03
CA THR A 592 -8.77 12.95 -24.47
C THR A 592 -8.86 13.17 -25.97
N ALA A 593 -8.52 14.35 -26.46
CA ALA A 593 -8.63 14.76 -27.86
C ALA A 593 -7.65 14.05 -28.76
N ASP A 594 -7.08 13.02 -28.61
CA ASP A 594 -6.31 12.11 -29.50
C ASP A 594 -5.68 10.97 -28.70
N VAL A 595 -6.42 9.91 -28.54
CA VAL A 595 -5.79 8.59 -28.50
C VAL A 595 -5.56 8.16 -29.95
N LYS A 596 -4.60 8.75 -30.63
CA LYS A 596 -3.78 7.94 -31.51
C LYS A 596 -3.26 6.84 -30.62
N ALA A 597 -3.67 5.61 -30.88
CA ALA A 597 -3.08 4.42 -30.31
C ALA A 597 -1.56 4.61 -30.38
N SER A 598 -1.00 5.24 -29.37
CA SER A 598 0.43 5.22 -29.13
C SER A 598 0.68 3.76 -28.82
N GLY A 599 1.12 3.06 -29.88
CA GLY A 599 1.57 1.70 -29.77
C GLY A 599 2.42 1.63 -28.52
N SER A 600 2.19 0.61 -27.73
CA SER A 600 2.92 0.19 -26.54
C SER A 600 3.96 1.21 -26.10
N ARG A 601 3.64 2.07 -25.18
CA ARG A 601 4.70 2.64 -24.35
C ARG A 601 5.32 1.42 -23.69
N ASP A 602 6.46 1.01 -24.25
CA ASP A 602 7.31 -0.02 -23.68
C ASP A 602 7.29 0.13 -22.17
N GLY A 603 7.11 -0.97 -21.43
CA GLY A 603 6.88 -1.07 -20.00
C GLY A 603 7.91 -0.40 -19.09
N LYS A 604 8.31 0.84 -19.41
CA LYS A 604 9.27 1.67 -18.69
C LYS A 604 8.69 2.42 -17.50
N HIS A 605 7.41 2.23 -17.20
CA HIS A 605 6.73 2.89 -16.08
C HIS A 605 6.10 1.92 -15.07
N LEU A 606 6.43 0.64 -15.13
CA LEU A 606 6.02 -0.37 -14.14
C LEU A 606 7.11 -0.60 -13.08
N LEU A 607 7.74 0.46 -12.62
CA LEU A 607 8.67 0.40 -11.48
C LEU A 607 8.19 1.29 -10.35
#